data_7614db206281ac9490e762007e0bbea9
#
_entry.id   7614db206281ac9490e762007e0bbea9
#
_cell.length_a   1.000
_cell.length_b   1.000
_cell.length_c   1.000
_cell.angle_alpha   90.00
_cell.angle_beta   90.00
_cell.angle_gamma   90.00
#
_symmetry.space_group_name_H-M   'P 1'
#
loop_
_entity.id
_entity.type
_entity.pdbx_description
1 polymer ?
#
loop_
_entity_poly.entity_id
_entity_poly.type
_entity_poly.pdbx_seq_one_letter_code
_entity_poly.pdbx_strand_id
1 'polypeptide(L)'
;MMFCSFNMRKRNKITYELKNQDLKRSILSVIIGVTKINRWGIMMKDERIGWPAYFMMQAAMLASRSTCTRLHVGAVVVKDGRIIASGYNGSVTGTPHCTEVGDLIVDGHCIRAVHAEQNALMQLAKMGIAAEGAEIYVTDFPCVHCTKFLLQAGIKKINYIRNYNNDEFATSLIQAKGVALQQVPLTATDVAMINFDKYVTENN
;
A
#
# COMPACT_ATOMS: atom_id res chain seq x y z
N MET A 1 -28.86 18.81 -60.80
CA MET A 1 -27.89 19.56 -59.99
C MET A 1 -28.49 19.78 -58.60
N MET A 2 -28.11 18.97 -57.65
CA MET A 2 -28.59 19.08 -56.26
C MET A 2 -27.45 19.69 -55.45
N PHE A 3 -27.57 20.97 -55.11
CA PHE A 3 -26.59 21.66 -54.27
C PHE A 3 -26.76 21.21 -52.83
N CYS A 4 -25.79 20.46 -52.31
CA CYS A 4 -25.72 20.14 -50.91
C CYS A 4 -25.06 21.32 -50.16
N SER A 5 -25.86 22.22 -49.59
CA SER A 5 -25.39 23.30 -48.74
C SER A 5 -25.00 22.71 -47.38
N PHE A 6 -23.73 22.47 -47.21
CA PHE A 6 -23.18 21.98 -45.91
C PHE A 6 -23.12 23.15 -44.94
N ASN A 7 -24.03 23.16 -43.97
CA ASN A 7 -24.21 24.23 -43.02
C ASN A 7 -23.01 24.30 -42.03
N MET A 8 -22.10 25.25 -42.23
CA MET A 8 -20.90 25.49 -41.41
C MET A 8 -21.20 25.67 -39.89
N ARG A 9 -22.43 26.12 -39.57
CA ARG A 9 -22.85 26.23 -38.16
C ARG A 9 -22.94 24.88 -37.42
N LYS A 10 -23.27 23.79 -38.12
CA LYS A 10 -23.30 22.45 -37.54
C LYS A 10 -21.90 21.95 -37.22
N ARG A 11 -20.89 22.24 -38.08
CA ARG A 11 -19.50 21.84 -37.81
C ARG A 11 -18.93 22.52 -36.56
N ASN A 12 -19.16 23.81 -36.41
CA ASN A 12 -18.65 24.55 -35.25
C ASN A 12 -19.37 24.15 -33.95
N LYS A 13 -20.67 23.84 -34.02
CA LYS A 13 -21.41 23.38 -32.83
C LYS A 13 -20.99 21.98 -32.40
N ILE A 14 -20.76 21.07 -33.36
CA ILE A 14 -20.25 19.72 -33.08
C ILE A 14 -18.82 19.78 -32.52
N THR A 15 -17.96 20.63 -33.05
CA THR A 15 -16.58 20.81 -32.56
C THR A 15 -16.56 21.43 -31.17
N TYR A 16 -17.47 22.36 -30.88
CA TYR A 16 -17.58 22.97 -29.56
C TYR A 16 -18.15 21.99 -28.51
N GLU A 17 -19.14 21.19 -28.88
CA GLU A 17 -19.70 20.15 -27.99
C GLU A 17 -18.69 19.04 -27.71
N LEU A 18 -17.90 18.61 -28.69
CA LEU A 18 -16.81 17.63 -28.47
C LEU A 18 -15.73 18.18 -27.54
N LYS A 19 -15.26 19.42 -27.77
CA LYS A 19 -14.29 20.06 -26.87
C LYS A 19 -14.82 20.21 -25.44
N ASN A 20 -16.09 20.58 -25.30
CA ASN A 20 -16.71 20.74 -23.99
C ASN A 20 -16.96 19.39 -23.30
N GLN A 21 -17.25 18.34 -24.07
CA GLN A 21 -17.34 16.98 -23.54
C GLN A 21 -15.97 16.42 -23.12
N ASP A 22 -14.92 16.70 -23.89
CA ASP A 22 -13.57 16.27 -23.56
C ASP A 22 -13.04 17.02 -22.32
N LEU A 23 -13.37 18.31 -22.18
CA LEU A 23 -13.05 19.08 -20.99
C LEU A 23 -13.84 18.57 -19.76
N LYS A 24 -15.14 18.28 -19.92
CA LYS A 24 -15.96 17.67 -18.86
C LYS A 24 -15.46 16.27 -18.50
N ARG A 25 -15.03 15.45 -19.48
CA ARG A 25 -14.44 14.15 -19.28
C ARG A 25 -13.11 14.25 -18.54
N SER A 26 -12.26 15.22 -18.91
CA SER A 26 -10.98 15.47 -18.25
C SER A 26 -11.17 15.94 -16.80
N ILE A 27 -12.14 16.83 -16.53
CA ILE A 27 -12.47 17.28 -15.18
C ILE A 27 -13.09 16.14 -14.36
N LEU A 28 -13.98 15.34 -14.95
CA LEU A 28 -14.56 14.16 -14.28
C LEU A 28 -13.51 13.09 -13.96
N SER A 29 -12.52 12.90 -14.84
CA SER A 29 -11.44 11.94 -14.60
C SER A 29 -10.57 12.32 -13.40
N VAL A 30 -10.39 13.62 -13.17
CA VAL A 30 -9.65 14.14 -11.99
C VAL A 30 -10.48 13.97 -10.71
N ILE A 31 -11.83 14.16 -10.80
CA ILE A 31 -12.70 14.10 -9.61
C ILE A 31 -13.03 12.67 -9.18
N ILE A 32 -13.16 11.72 -10.13
CA ILE A 32 -13.57 10.33 -9.85
C ILE A 32 -12.48 9.29 -10.09
N GLY A 33 -11.21 9.70 -10.23
CA GLY A 33 -10.08 8.80 -10.34
C GLY A 33 -10.06 7.91 -11.59
N VAL A 34 -10.72 8.33 -12.68
CA VAL A 34 -10.71 7.59 -13.95
C VAL A 34 -9.41 7.90 -14.69
N THR A 35 -8.54 6.92 -14.79
CA THR A 35 -7.15 7.11 -15.24
C THR A 35 -6.88 6.74 -16.70
N LYS A 36 -7.83 6.14 -17.42
CA LYS A 36 -7.60 5.69 -18.81
C LYS A 36 -8.82 5.88 -19.70
N ILE A 37 -8.59 6.48 -20.86
CA ILE A 37 -9.54 6.50 -21.97
C ILE A 37 -9.02 5.51 -23.02
N ASN A 38 -9.87 4.55 -23.45
CA ASN A 38 -9.47 3.61 -24.47
C ASN A 38 -9.45 4.27 -25.89
N ARG A 39 -8.94 3.52 -26.88
CA ARG A 39 -8.85 3.98 -28.29
C ARG A 39 -10.19 4.50 -28.86
N TRP A 40 -11.31 4.14 -28.26
CA TRP A 40 -12.66 4.50 -28.70
C TRP A 40 -13.26 5.65 -27.89
N GLY A 41 -12.48 6.33 -27.03
CA GLY A 41 -12.95 7.44 -26.21
C GLY A 41 -13.89 7.00 -25.08
N ILE A 42 -13.93 5.70 -24.73
CA ILE A 42 -14.71 5.18 -23.61
C ILE A 42 -13.86 5.33 -22.35
N MET A 43 -14.43 5.98 -21.33
CA MET A 43 -13.82 6.07 -20.02
C MET A 43 -13.82 4.68 -19.38
N MET A 44 -12.61 4.10 -19.26
CA MET A 44 -12.42 2.86 -18.53
C MET A 44 -12.23 3.21 -17.06
N LYS A 45 -13.20 2.86 -16.23
CA LYS A 45 -12.98 2.77 -14.80
C LYS A 45 -12.04 1.59 -14.57
N ASP A 46 -10.84 1.85 -14.05
CA ASP A 46 -10.01 0.73 -13.58
C ASP A 46 -10.70 0.16 -12.34
N GLU A 47 -11.43 -0.93 -12.52
CA GLU A 47 -12.18 -1.59 -11.44
C GLU A 47 -11.27 -2.39 -10.50
N ARG A 48 -9.96 -2.37 -10.78
CA ARG A 48 -8.97 -3.05 -9.96
C ARG A 48 -8.30 -2.07 -9.02
N ILE A 49 -8.12 -2.53 -7.78
CA ILE A 49 -7.29 -1.81 -6.82
C ILE A 49 -5.86 -1.64 -7.34
N GLY A 50 -5.25 -0.47 -7.13
CA GLY A 50 -3.85 -0.22 -7.47
C GLY A 50 -2.89 -1.09 -6.66
N TRP A 51 -1.78 -1.53 -7.25
CA TRP A 51 -0.80 -2.39 -6.59
C TRP A 51 -0.30 -1.85 -5.24
N PRO A 52 0.04 -0.55 -5.08
CA PRO A 52 0.46 -0.04 -3.78
C PRO A 52 -0.61 -0.18 -2.70
N ALA A 53 -1.87 0.16 -3.02
CA ALA A 53 -2.99 0.01 -2.10
C ALA A 53 -3.25 -1.47 -1.79
N TYR A 54 -3.19 -2.35 -2.79
CA TYR A 54 -3.35 -3.80 -2.61
C TYR A 54 -2.33 -4.37 -1.61
N PHE A 55 -1.02 -4.09 -1.80
CA PHE A 55 0.01 -4.59 -0.88
C PHE A 55 -0.10 -3.96 0.51
N MET A 56 -0.48 -2.68 0.58
CA MET A 56 -0.68 -2.02 1.86
C MET A 56 -1.88 -2.58 2.63
N MET A 57 -2.96 -2.97 1.94
CA MET A 57 -4.07 -3.67 2.58
C MET A 57 -3.68 -5.05 3.11
N GLN A 58 -2.84 -5.79 2.39
CA GLN A 58 -2.31 -7.07 2.90
C GLN A 58 -1.52 -6.84 4.20
N ALA A 59 -0.69 -5.79 4.26
CA ALA A 59 0.00 -5.41 5.49
C ALA A 59 -0.99 -5.04 6.62
N ALA A 60 -2.03 -4.27 6.31
CA ALA A 60 -3.06 -3.89 7.27
C ALA A 60 -3.86 -5.10 7.79
N MET A 61 -4.19 -6.06 6.92
CA MET A 61 -4.81 -7.32 7.34
C MET A 61 -3.91 -8.13 8.29
N LEU A 62 -2.61 -8.19 8.01
CA LEU A 62 -1.65 -8.87 8.88
C LEU A 62 -1.55 -8.20 10.26
N ALA A 63 -1.68 -6.87 10.34
CA ALA A 63 -1.69 -6.14 11.60
C ALA A 63 -2.80 -6.63 12.55
N SER A 64 -3.93 -7.14 12.02
CA SER A 64 -5.00 -7.72 12.84
C SER A 64 -4.59 -9.02 13.56
N ARG A 65 -3.48 -9.63 13.17
CA ARG A 65 -2.90 -10.81 13.84
C ARG A 65 -1.93 -10.44 14.95
N SER A 66 -1.60 -9.17 15.12
CA SER A 66 -0.70 -8.72 16.18
C SER A 66 -1.21 -9.11 17.56
N THR A 67 -0.31 -9.58 18.40
CA THR A 67 -0.55 -9.90 19.81
C THR A 67 0.03 -8.83 20.75
N CYS A 68 0.42 -7.66 20.21
CA CYS A 68 0.88 -6.51 20.98
C CYS A 68 -0.31 -5.72 21.50
N THR A 69 -0.30 -5.29 22.75
CA THR A 69 -1.35 -4.48 23.37
C THR A 69 -1.20 -2.99 23.07
N ARG A 70 -0.05 -2.54 22.55
CA ARG A 70 0.29 -1.13 22.34
C ARG A 70 0.08 -0.67 20.90
N LEU A 71 0.53 -1.46 19.94
CA LEU A 71 0.48 -1.10 18.52
C LEU A 71 0.36 -2.35 17.66
N HIS A 72 -0.57 -2.35 16.73
CA HIS A 72 -0.74 -3.43 15.76
C HIS A 72 -0.07 -3.05 14.44
N VAL A 73 0.99 -3.74 14.10
CA VAL A 73 1.80 -3.51 12.90
C VAL A 73 1.81 -4.76 12.03
N GLY A 74 1.63 -4.57 10.74
CA GLY A 74 1.78 -5.61 9.73
C GLY A 74 2.72 -5.16 8.63
N ALA A 75 3.45 -6.11 8.05
CA ALA A 75 4.40 -5.87 6.97
C ALA A 75 4.34 -6.96 5.91
N VAL A 76 4.48 -6.59 4.63
CA VAL A 76 4.69 -7.51 3.52
C VAL A 76 5.92 -7.10 2.73
N VAL A 77 6.74 -8.08 2.35
CA VAL A 77 7.89 -7.87 1.45
C VAL A 77 7.49 -8.32 0.06
N VAL A 78 7.68 -7.43 -0.91
CA VAL A 78 7.25 -7.61 -2.29
C VAL A 78 8.47 -7.58 -3.22
N LYS A 79 8.59 -8.56 -4.09
CA LYS A 79 9.60 -8.60 -5.15
C LYS A 79 8.93 -8.99 -6.46
N ASP A 80 9.23 -8.27 -7.53
CA ASP A 80 8.68 -8.51 -8.86
C ASP A 80 7.14 -8.63 -8.89
N GLY A 81 6.46 -7.76 -8.10
CA GLY A 81 5.00 -7.73 -8.00
C GLY A 81 4.38 -8.89 -7.20
N ARG A 82 5.18 -9.66 -6.46
CA ARG A 82 4.72 -10.78 -5.63
C ARG A 82 5.14 -10.62 -4.18
N ILE A 83 4.24 -10.98 -3.27
CA ILE A 83 4.57 -11.06 -1.84
C ILE A 83 5.46 -12.30 -1.65
N ILE A 84 6.67 -12.08 -1.14
CA ILE A 84 7.66 -13.13 -0.87
C ILE A 84 7.81 -13.42 0.62
N ALA A 85 7.39 -12.50 1.49
CA ALA A 85 7.30 -12.72 2.93
C ALA A 85 6.30 -11.77 3.56
N SER A 86 5.87 -12.10 4.76
CA SER A 86 4.97 -11.29 5.55
C SER A 86 5.30 -11.40 7.04
N GLY A 87 4.88 -10.40 7.83
CA GLY A 87 5.08 -10.39 9.27
C GLY A 87 4.07 -9.49 9.97
N TYR A 88 3.82 -9.78 11.21
CA TYR A 88 3.13 -8.90 12.16
C TYR A 88 3.90 -8.89 13.48
N ASN A 89 3.72 -7.85 14.29
CA ASN A 89 4.45 -7.76 15.55
C ASN A 89 3.82 -8.65 16.64
N GLY A 90 4.65 -9.35 17.37
CA GLY A 90 4.22 -10.26 18.43
C GLY A 90 5.39 -10.96 19.09
N SER A 91 5.11 -11.71 20.14
CA SER A 91 6.13 -12.48 20.87
C SER A 91 6.79 -13.55 19.99
N VAL A 92 7.97 -13.97 20.34
CA VAL A 92 8.66 -15.09 19.70
C VAL A 92 7.76 -16.33 19.73
N THR A 93 7.69 -17.04 18.60
CA THR A 93 6.85 -18.25 18.46
C THR A 93 7.08 -19.25 19.59
N GLY A 94 6.00 -19.68 20.22
CA GLY A 94 6.04 -20.62 21.34
C GLY A 94 6.29 -19.97 22.71
N THR A 95 6.35 -18.63 22.79
CA THR A 95 6.42 -17.91 24.06
C THR A 95 5.11 -17.15 24.33
N PRO A 96 4.79 -16.82 25.60
CA PRO A 96 3.56 -16.10 25.93
C PRO A 96 3.47 -14.75 25.24
N HIS A 97 2.26 -14.37 24.82
CA HIS A 97 1.98 -13.11 24.15
C HIS A 97 1.73 -11.95 25.13
N CYS A 98 1.97 -10.70 24.67
CA CYS A 98 1.66 -9.52 25.48
C CYS A 98 0.18 -9.47 25.90
N THR A 99 -0.73 -9.96 25.07
CA THR A 99 -2.17 -10.08 25.38
C THR A 99 -2.47 -11.07 26.50
N GLU A 100 -1.57 -11.98 26.81
CA GLU A 100 -1.73 -13.01 27.85
C GLU A 100 -1.01 -12.64 29.16
N VAL A 101 0.20 -12.09 29.06
CA VAL A 101 1.09 -11.88 30.23
C VAL A 101 1.51 -10.41 30.41
N GLY A 102 0.97 -9.51 29.61
CA GLY A 102 1.31 -8.08 29.64
C GLY A 102 2.61 -7.75 28.89
N ASP A 103 2.86 -6.45 28.77
CA ASP A 103 4.07 -5.93 28.13
C ASP A 103 5.28 -6.03 29.05
N LEU A 104 6.44 -6.28 28.47
CA LEU A 104 7.73 -6.19 29.17
C LEU A 104 8.44 -4.91 28.73
N ILE A 105 8.29 -3.84 29.51
CA ILE A 105 8.77 -2.51 29.15
C ILE A 105 10.17 -2.28 29.71
N VAL A 106 11.11 -1.93 28.83
CA VAL A 106 12.46 -1.47 29.17
C VAL A 106 12.72 -0.18 28.38
N ASP A 107 13.12 0.87 29.06
CA ASP A 107 13.39 2.19 28.46
C ASP A 107 12.24 2.71 27.55
N GLY A 108 10.98 2.50 27.97
CA GLY A 108 9.78 2.91 27.24
C GLY A 108 9.40 2.00 26.06
N HIS A 109 10.15 0.97 25.76
CA HIS A 109 9.90 0.01 24.69
C HIS A 109 9.51 -1.38 25.23
N CYS A 110 8.57 -2.04 24.58
CA CYS A 110 8.28 -3.44 24.87
C CYS A 110 9.35 -4.32 24.18
N ILE A 111 10.13 -5.02 24.98
CA ILE A 111 11.20 -5.91 24.48
C ILE A 111 10.71 -7.35 24.23
N ARG A 112 9.44 -7.66 24.54
CA ARG A 112 8.86 -8.98 24.28
C ARG A 112 8.54 -9.20 22.80
N ALA A 113 8.06 -8.16 22.13
CA ALA A 113 7.58 -8.27 20.75
C ALA A 113 8.72 -8.14 19.74
N VAL A 114 8.77 -9.08 18.81
CA VAL A 114 9.50 -8.94 17.55
C VAL A 114 8.67 -8.05 16.63
N HIS A 115 9.29 -7.08 15.96
CA HIS A 115 8.59 -6.17 15.07
C HIS A 115 8.14 -6.86 13.78
N ALA A 116 7.11 -6.33 13.12
CA ALA A 116 6.53 -6.89 11.91
C ALA A 116 7.57 -7.02 10.77
N GLU A 117 8.41 -5.98 10.61
CA GLU A 117 9.48 -5.94 9.61
C GLU A 117 10.54 -7.00 9.89
N GLN A 118 10.91 -7.16 11.17
CA GLN A 118 11.87 -8.19 11.60
C GLN A 118 11.30 -9.59 11.35
N ASN A 119 10.02 -9.83 11.69
CA ASN A 119 9.37 -11.10 11.43
C ASN A 119 9.34 -11.42 9.93
N ALA A 120 9.04 -10.43 9.06
CA ALA A 120 9.06 -10.62 7.61
C ALA A 120 10.47 -10.97 7.10
N LEU A 121 11.51 -10.27 7.58
CA LEU A 121 12.91 -10.57 7.20
C LEU A 121 13.36 -11.94 7.72
N MET A 122 12.98 -12.30 8.95
CA MET A 122 13.32 -13.64 9.51
C MET A 122 12.61 -14.75 8.75
N GLN A 123 11.40 -14.52 8.24
CA GLN A 123 10.73 -15.48 7.37
C GLN A 123 11.52 -15.70 6.08
N LEU A 124 12.00 -14.64 5.43
CA LEU A 124 12.88 -14.76 4.26
C LEU A 124 14.14 -15.55 4.58
N ALA A 125 14.79 -15.24 5.70
CA ALA A 125 15.99 -15.95 6.15
C ALA A 125 15.73 -17.46 6.34
N LYS A 126 14.60 -17.83 6.98
CA LYS A 126 14.20 -19.24 7.16
C LYS A 126 13.95 -19.96 5.83
N MET A 127 13.46 -19.27 4.83
CA MET A 127 13.16 -19.84 3.50
C MET A 127 14.34 -19.77 2.53
N GLY A 128 15.46 -19.14 2.91
CA GLY A 128 16.61 -18.93 2.02
C GLY A 128 16.32 -17.99 0.86
N ILE A 129 15.41 -17.03 1.04
CA ILE A 129 15.01 -16.07 0.00
C ILE A 129 15.71 -14.73 0.25
N ALA A 130 16.43 -14.22 -0.76
CA ALA A 130 17.09 -12.93 -0.69
C ALA A 130 16.10 -11.76 -0.79
N ALA A 131 16.17 -10.83 0.17
CA ALA A 131 15.40 -9.59 0.18
C ALA A 131 15.95 -8.54 -0.81
N GLU A 132 17.15 -8.73 -1.32
CA GLU A 132 17.83 -7.78 -2.22
C GLU A 132 16.93 -7.33 -3.38
N GLY A 133 16.81 -6.01 -3.54
CA GLY A 133 15.98 -5.39 -4.57
C GLY A 133 14.46 -5.46 -4.33
N ALA A 134 14.01 -5.99 -3.19
CA ALA A 134 12.58 -6.02 -2.83
C ALA A 134 12.10 -4.67 -2.30
N GLU A 135 10.77 -4.54 -2.18
CA GLU A 135 10.07 -3.44 -1.54
C GLU A 135 9.39 -3.96 -0.27
N ILE A 136 9.26 -3.12 0.75
CA ILE A 136 8.43 -3.44 1.91
C ILE A 136 7.23 -2.49 1.99
N TYR A 137 6.08 -3.04 2.37
CA TYR A 137 4.88 -2.29 2.74
C TYR A 137 4.60 -2.58 4.21
N VAL A 138 4.56 -1.54 5.02
CA VAL A 138 4.39 -1.64 6.47
C VAL A 138 3.36 -0.60 6.93
N THR A 139 2.54 -0.95 7.91
CA THR A 139 1.46 -0.05 8.38
C THR A 139 1.99 1.23 9.03
N ASP A 140 3.15 1.16 9.66
CA ASP A 140 3.75 2.26 10.40
C ASP A 140 5.20 2.51 9.94
N PHE A 141 5.63 3.77 10.00
CA PHE A 141 7.01 4.13 9.66
C PHE A 141 7.99 3.27 10.50
N PRO A 142 8.97 2.59 9.89
CA PRO A 142 9.85 1.67 10.59
C PRO A 142 10.76 2.42 11.58
N CYS A 143 10.90 1.87 12.80
CA CYS A 143 11.85 2.40 13.77
C CYS A 143 13.30 2.28 13.26
N VAL A 144 14.24 2.97 13.91
CA VAL A 144 15.65 2.97 13.52
C VAL A 144 16.26 1.55 13.46
N HIS A 145 15.87 0.64 14.36
CA HIS A 145 16.36 -0.73 14.34
C HIS A 145 15.87 -1.48 13.10
N CYS A 146 14.57 -1.42 12.81
CA CYS A 146 13.99 -2.05 11.62
C CYS A 146 14.57 -1.44 10.35
N THR A 147 14.69 -0.10 10.29
CA THR A 147 15.31 0.60 9.16
C THR A 147 16.69 0.06 8.86
N LYS A 148 17.57 -0.09 9.85
CA LYS A 148 18.92 -0.66 9.66
C LYS A 148 18.88 -2.05 9.05
N PHE A 149 17.99 -2.93 9.54
CA PHE A 149 17.85 -4.28 9.00
C PHE A 149 17.31 -4.30 7.57
N LEU A 150 16.31 -3.46 7.27
CA LEU A 150 15.75 -3.34 5.92
C LEU A 150 16.80 -2.86 4.91
N LEU A 151 17.57 -1.84 5.27
CA LEU A 151 18.64 -1.31 4.42
C LEU A 151 19.77 -2.33 4.22
N GLN A 152 20.15 -3.05 5.29
CA GLN A 152 21.20 -4.06 5.23
C GLN A 152 20.77 -5.30 4.45
N ALA A 153 19.46 -5.61 4.44
CA ALA A 153 18.87 -6.70 3.64
C ALA A 153 18.69 -6.35 2.15
N GLY A 154 19.01 -5.10 1.74
CA GLY A 154 18.93 -4.67 0.35
C GLY A 154 17.53 -4.25 -0.11
N ILE A 155 16.64 -3.86 0.82
CA ILE A 155 15.34 -3.30 0.46
C ILE A 155 15.55 -1.99 -0.31
N LYS A 156 14.95 -1.88 -1.50
CA LYS A 156 15.07 -0.70 -2.39
C LYS A 156 14.00 0.36 -2.17
N LYS A 157 12.89 -0.01 -1.52
CA LYS A 157 11.77 0.90 -1.30
C LYS A 157 11.00 0.54 -0.04
N ILE A 158 10.70 1.55 0.77
CA ILE A 158 9.89 1.45 1.98
C ILE A 158 8.59 2.23 1.75
N ASN A 159 7.46 1.51 1.85
CA ASN A 159 6.13 2.07 1.75
C ASN A 159 5.43 1.94 3.11
N TYR A 160 4.81 3.03 3.60
CA TYR A 160 4.16 3.04 4.92
C TYR A 160 2.85 3.85 4.91
N ILE A 161 1.97 3.64 5.90
CA ILE A 161 0.72 4.42 6.04
C ILE A 161 0.91 5.54 7.04
N ARG A 162 1.25 5.21 8.30
CA ARG A 162 1.25 6.14 9.42
C ARG A 162 2.65 6.57 9.80
N ASN A 163 2.80 7.86 10.08
CA ASN A 163 3.98 8.38 10.75
C ASN A 163 3.87 8.04 12.24
N TYR A 164 4.65 7.07 12.68
CA TYR A 164 4.79 6.73 14.08
C TYR A 164 6.26 6.92 14.48
N ASN A 165 6.53 7.84 15.42
CA ASN A 165 7.89 8.16 15.87
C ASN A 165 8.86 8.34 14.70
N ASN A 166 8.71 9.41 13.92
CA ASN A 166 9.66 9.75 12.85
C ASN A 166 11.05 9.97 13.44
N ASP A 167 11.83 8.91 13.48
CA ASP A 167 13.22 8.95 13.90
C ASP A 167 14.03 9.64 12.78
N GLU A 168 14.59 10.82 13.09
CA GLU A 168 15.41 11.59 12.14
C GLU A 168 16.61 10.79 11.66
N PHE A 169 17.19 9.96 12.54
CA PHE A 169 18.30 9.11 12.17
C PHE A 169 17.89 7.99 11.20
N ALA A 170 16.72 7.36 11.40
CA ALA A 170 16.18 6.40 10.45
C ALA A 170 15.99 7.04 9.07
N THR A 171 15.42 8.25 9.03
CA THR A 171 15.23 9.00 7.79
C THR A 171 16.57 9.34 7.11
N SER A 172 17.57 9.78 7.86
CA SER A 172 18.91 10.07 7.32
C SER A 172 19.60 8.84 6.72
N LEU A 173 19.44 7.66 7.35
CA LEU A 173 19.96 6.41 6.81
C LEU A 173 19.29 6.02 5.49
N ILE A 174 17.98 6.15 5.40
CA ILE A 174 17.21 5.88 4.16
C ILE A 174 17.71 6.76 3.02
N GLN A 175 17.85 8.07 3.29
CA GLN A 175 18.38 9.04 2.32
C GLN A 175 19.82 8.74 1.91
N ALA A 176 20.71 8.46 2.87
CA ALA A 176 22.10 8.15 2.59
C ALA A 176 22.29 6.90 1.73
N LYS A 177 21.38 5.93 1.85
CA LYS A 177 21.36 4.71 1.03
C LYS A 177 20.62 4.87 -0.30
N GLY A 178 19.99 6.02 -0.56
CA GLY A 178 19.20 6.23 -1.78
C GLY A 178 17.97 5.33 -1.88
N VAL A 179 17.46 4.84 -0.76
CA VAL A 179 16.26 4.00 -0.72
C VAL A 179 15.02 4.86 -0.87
N ALA A 180 14.11 4.47 -1.76
CA ALA A 180 12.87 5.20 -1.97
C ALA A 180 11.96 5.06 -0.74
N LEU A 181 11.41 6.19 -0.28
CA LEU A 181 10.47 6.25 0.84
C LEU A 181 9.14 6.83 0.34
N GLN A 182 8.04 6.13 0.57
CA GLN A 182 6.72 6.56 0.10
C GLN A 182 5.65 6.32 1.16
N GLN A 183 4.87 7.35 1.45
CA GLN A 183 3.64 7.20 2.20
C GLN A 183 2.52 6.76 1.25
N VAL A 184 1.79 5.70 1.63
CA VAL A 184 0.72 5.08 0.84
C VAL A 184 -0.53 4.98 1.73
N PRO A 185 -1.28 6.07 1.90
CA PRO A 185 -2.52 6.05 2.68
C PRO A 185 -3.57 5.20 1.95
N LEU A 186 -4.33 4.42 2.72
CA LEU A 186 -5.50 3.72 2.20
C LEU A 186 -6.71 4.65 2.24
N THR A 187 -7.44 4.72 1.12
CA THR A 187 -8.68 5.49 1.02
C THR A 187 -9.89 4.59 1.29
N ALA A 188 -11.03 5.21 1.64
CA ALA A 188 -12.29 4.47 1.75
C ALA A 188 -12.68 3.78 0.44
N THR A 189 -12.33 4.39 -0.71
CA THR A 189 -12.55 3.78 -2.03
C THR A 189 -11.71 2.52 -2.21
N ASP A 190 -10.43 2.54 -1.82
CA ASP A 190 -9.56 1.36 -1.91
C ASP A 190 -10.14 0.21 -1.08
N VAL A 191 -10.59 0.48 0.14
CA VAL A 191 -11.20 -0.53 1.02
C VAL A 191 -12.50 -1.08 0.43
N ALA A 192 -13.37 -0.21 -0.10
CA ALA A 192 -14.64 -0.61 -0.71
C ALA A 192 -14.46 -1.47 -1.97
N MET A 193 -13.35 -1.32 -2.69
CA MET A 193 -13.06 -2.12 -3.89
C MET A 193 -12.87 -3.62 -3.60
N ILE A 194 -12.53 -4.01 -2.38
CA ILE A 194 -12.39 -5.43 -2.03
C ILE A 194 -13.74 -6.14 -1.96
N ASN A 195 -14.81 -5.42 -1.56
CA ASN A 195 -16.18 -5.96 -1.45
C ASN A 195 -16.21 -7.32 -0.74
N PHE A 196 -15.81 -7.34 0.54
CA PHE A 196 -15.78 -8.55 1.36
C PHE A 196 -17.14 -9.24 1.50
N ASP A 197 -18.25 -8.51 1.34
CA ASP A 197 -19.61 -9.07 1.45
C ASP A 197 -19.85 -10.21 0.47
N LYS A 198 -19.17 -10.24 -0.67
CA LYS A 198 -19.22 -11.34 -1.65
C LYS A 198 -18.65 -12.66 -1.12
N TYR A 199 -17.86 -12.61 -0.06
CA TYR A 199 -17.15 -13.76 0.51
C TYR A 199 -17.68 -14.12 1.91
N VAL A 200 -18.61 -13.32 2.44
CA VAL A 200 -19.31 -13.63 3.70
C VAL A 200 -20.46 -14.56 3.37
N THR A 201 -20.40 -15.79 3.86
CA THR A 201 -21.52 -16.73 3.81
C THR A 201 -22.29 -16.61 5.12
N GLU A 202 -23.59 -16.31 5.05
CA GLU A 202 -24.45 -16.47 6.21
C GLU A 202 -24.44 -17.96 6.56
N ASN A 203 -24.00 -18.27 7.79
CA ASN A 203 -24.15 -19.62 8.31
C ASN A 203 -25.66 -19.86 8.53
N ASN A 204 -26.30 -20.59 7.62
CA ASN A 204 -27.63 -21.16 7.80
C ASN A 204 -27.60 -22.28 8.83
#